data_7e811876b49731b9984c81d33df78b4e
#
_entry.id   7e811876b49731b9984c81d33df78b4e
#
_cell.length_a   1.000
_cell.length_b   1.000
_cell.length_c   1.000
_cell.angle_alpha   90.00
_cell.angle_beta   90.00
_cell.angle_gamma   90.00
#
_symmetry.space_group_name_H-M   'P 1'
#
loop_
_entity.id
_entity.type
_entity.pdbx_description
1 polymer ?
#
loop_
_entity_poly.entity_id
_entity_poly.type
_entity_poly.pdbx_seq_one_letter_code
_entity_poly.pdbx_strand_id
1 'polypeptide(L)'
;ARLGQGVLLNLNALVCHDCEVGDFVEISPGAILTGACSVGDFSFIGSGAVLKPGVTVGKHAIVAAGAVVTEDVPDNAMVAGVPAKLKKSV
;
A
#
# COMPACT_ATOMS: atom_id res chain seq x y z
N ALA A 1 -12.64 3.36 7.25
CA ALA A 1 -11.60 3.68 6.27
C ALA A 1 -12.04 4.85 5.41
N ARG A 2 -11.09 5.62 4.95
CA ARG A 2 -11.32 6.73 4.03
C ARG A 2 -10.62 6.44 2.72
N LEU A 3 -11.37 6.42 1.64
CA LEU A 3 -10.83 6.20 0.31
C LEU A 3 -10.95 7.47 -0.50
N GLY A 4 -9.87 7.88 -1.13
CA GLY A 4 -9.85 9.03 -1.98
C GLY A 4 -10.55 8.80 -3.30
N GLN A 5 -10.41 9.77 -4.19
CA GLN A 5 -11.03 9.77 -5.50
C GLN A 5 -10.31 8.78 -6.41
N GLY A 6 -11.05 8.02 -7.21
CA GLY A 6 -10.45 7.13 -8.21
C GLY A 6 -9.67 5.95 -7.65
N VAL A 7 -9.93 5.56 -6.41
CA VAL A 7 -9.27 4.38 -5.83
C VAL A 7 -9.80 3.12 -6.48
N LEU A 8 -8.88 2.22 -6.86
CA LEU A 8 -9.22 0.93 -7.44
C LEU A 8 -8.94 -0.16 -6.41
N LEU A 9 -10.00 -0.76 -5.88
CA LEU A 9 -9.92 -1.91 -4.97
C LEU A 9 -10.25 -3.16 -5.74
N ASN A 10 -9.27 -4.03 -5.88
CA ASN A 10 -9.43 -5.27 -6.64
C ASN A 10 -9.94 -6.42 -5.79
N LEU A 11 -10.15 -7.56 -6.42
CA LEU A 11 -10.77 -8.72 -5.83
C LEU A 11 -10.07 -9.17 -4.54
N ASN A 12 -10.84 -9.36 -3.48
CA ASN A 12 -10.36 -9.82 -2.18
C ASN A 12 -9.33 -8.90 -1.51
N ALA A 13 -9.17 -7.68 -2.01
CA ALA A 13 -8.36 -6.69 -1.30
C ALA A 13 -9.12 -6.24 -0.05
N LEU A 14 -8.40 -6.06 1.05
CA LEU A 14 -8.99 -5.62 2.32
C LEU A 14 -8.35 -4.32 2.76
N VAL A 15 -9.22 -3.37 3.12
CA VAL A 15 -8.79 -2.12 3.74
C VAL A 15 -9.46 -2.08 5.11
N CYS A 16 -8.65 -2.30 6.15
CA CYS A 16 -9.17 -2.44 7.50
C CYS A 16 -9.48 -1.08 8.14
N HIS A 17 -9.82 -1.10 9.44
CA HIS A 17 -10.31 0.09 10.13
C HIS A 17 -9.25 1.20 10.17
N ASP A 18 -9.72 2.43 10.17
CA ASP A 18 -8.91 3.65 10.33
C ASP A 18 -7.82 3.84 9.27
N CYS A 19 -7.95 3.18 8.12
CA CYS A 19 -7.02 3.42 7.02
C CYS A 19 -7.40 4.67 6.26
N GLU A 20 -6.38 5.35 5.71
CA GLU A 20 -6.58 6.48 4.81
C GLU A 20 -5.86 6.19 3.50
N VAL A 21 -6.61 6.18 2.42
CA VAL A 21 -6.08 5.89 1.08
C VAL A 21 -6.28 7.13 0.23
N GLY A 22 -5.20 7.64 -0.33
CA GLY A 22 -5.22 8.84 -1.15
C GLY A 22 -5.90 8.63 -2.49
N ASP A 23 -5.76 9.62 -3.37
CA ASP A 23 -6.42 9.60 -4.68
C ASP A 23 -5.68 8.70 -5.66
N PHE A 24 -6.44 8.02 -6.51
CA PHE A 24 -5.91 7.22 -7.62
C PHE A 24 -4.91 6.15 -7.17
N VAL A 25 -5.10 5.60 -6.00
CA VAL A 25 -4.33 4.46 -5.50
C VAL A 25 -4.93 3.18 -6.05
N GLU A 26 -4.06 2.26 -6.48
CA GLU A 26 -4.51 0.94 -6.88
C GLU A 26 -4.11 -0.08 -5.81
N ILE A 27 -5.10 -0.83 -5.32
CA ILE A 27 -4.88 -1.91 -4.35
C ILE A 27 -5.23 -3.21 -5.05
N SER A 28 -4.21 -4.00 -5.35
CA SER A 28 -4.30 -5.17 -6.22
C SER A 28 -4.98 -6.35 -5.51
N PRO A 29 -5.38 -7.40 -6.26
CA PRO A 29 -6.10 -8.52 -5.66
C PRO A 29 -5.38 -9.14 -4.47
N GLY A 30 -6.12 -9.37 -3.40
CA GLY A 30 -5.60 -10.04 -2.20
C GLY A 30 -4.70 -9.20 -1.32
N ALA A 31 -4.42 -7.96 -1.67
CA ALA A 31 -3.62 -7.09 -0.80
C ALA A 31 -4.40 -6.72 0.46
N ILE A 32 -3.68 -6.54 1.57
CA ILE A 32 -4.29 -6.26 2.86
C ILE A 32 -3.63 -5.04 3.49
N LEU A 33 -4.43 -4.01 3.71
CA LEU A 33 -4.06 -2.88 4.56
C LEU A 33 -4.65 -3.15 5.93
N THR A 34 -3.80 -3.48 6.89
CA THR A 34 -4.27 -3.70 8.26
C THR A 34 -4.59 -2.35 8.91
N GLY A 35 -5.00 -2.35 10.17
CA GLY A 35 -5.54 -1.14 10.78
C GLY A 35 -4.61 0.05 10.78
N ALA A 36 -5.16 1.23 10.61
CA ALA A 36 -4.50 2.53 10.72
C ALA A 36 -3.34 2.73 9.72
N CYS A 37 -3.39 2.08 8.57
CA CYS A 37 -2.43 2.33 7.49
C CYS A 37 -2.83 3.56 6.69
N SER A 38 -1.83 4.23 6.10
CA SER A 38 -2.06 5.35 5.19
C SER A 38 -1.32 5.08 3.90
N VAL A 39 -1.95 5.40 2.76
CA VAL A 39 -1.33 5.24 1.44
C VAL A 39 -1.49 6.54 0.68
N GLY A 40 -0.38 7.11 0.24
CA GLY A 40 -0.35 8.37 -0.49
C GLY A 40 -0.85 8.24 -1.92
N ASP A 41 -1.16 9.39 -2.52
CA ASP A 41 -1.75 9.47 -3.86
C ASP A 41 -0.90 8.75 -4.91
N PHE A 42 -1.57 8.15 -5.88
CA PHE A 42 -0.97 7.51 -7.06
C PHE A 42 -0.05 6.33 -6.72
N SER A 43 -0.14 5.77 -5.52
CA SER A 43 0.66 4.61 -5.16
C SER A 43 0.01 3.32 -5.61
N PHE A 44 0.82 2.27 -5.68
CA PHE A 44 0.38 0.95 -6.13
C PHE A 44 0.75 -0.09 -5.07
N ILE A 45 -0.25 -0.84 -4.63
CA ILE A 45 -0.06 -1.93 -3.67
C ILE A 45 -0.27 -3.24 -4.42
N GLY A 46 0.79 -4.01 -4.58
CA GLY A 46 0.79 -5.22 -5.40
C GLY A 46 -0.02 -6.36 -4.81
N SER A 47 -0.33 -7.35 -5.65
CA SER A 47 -1.17 -8.48 -5.28
C SER A 47 -0.61 -9.23 -4.09
N GLY A 48 -1.46 -9.51 -3.12
CA GLY A 48 -1.08 -10.29 -1.94
C GLY A 48 -0.15 -9.57 -0.96
N ALA A 49 0.17 -8.31 -1.20
CA ALA A 49 1.01 -7.56 -0.26
C ALA A 49 0.25 -7.30 1.04
N VAL A 50 0.96 -7.23 2.14
CA VAL A 50 0.39 -6.97 3.46
C VAL A 50 1.13 -5.79 4.10
N LEU A 51 0.38 -4.78 4.53
CA LEU A 51 0.93 -3.66 5.27
C LEU A 51 0.66 -3.90 6.76
N LYS A 52 1.73 -3.87 7.55
CA LYS A 52 1.65 -3.99 9.00
C LYS A 52 0.83 -2.82 9.58
N PRO A 53 0.14 -3.01 10.70
CA PRO A 53 -0.64 -1.91 11.30
C PRO A 53 0.17 -0.65 11.50
N GLY A 54 -0.42 0.49 11.13
CA GLY A 54 0.17 1.81 11.31
C GLY A 54 1.20 2.21 10.27
N VAL A 55 1.45 1.39 9.25
CA VAL A 55 2.42 1.74 8.20
C VAL A 55 1.89 2.86 7.32
N THR A 56 2.77 3.77 6.96
CA THR A 56 2.48 4.82 5.98
C THR A 56 3.27 4.55 4.70
N VAL A 57 2.55 4.49 3.59
CA VAL A 57 3.14 4.42 2.25
C VAL A 57 3.03 5.79 1.61
N GLY A 58 4.14 6.32 1.14
CA GLY A 58 4.19 7.65 0.55
C GLY A 58 3.47 7.74 -0.79
N LYS A 59 3.60 8.89 -1.45
CA LYS A 59 2.99 9.14 -2.77
C LYS A 59 3.83 8.53 -3.87
N HIS A 60 3.19 8.09 -4.95
CA HIS A 60 3.88 7.50 -6.11
C HIS A 60 4.80 6.35 -5.71
N ALA A 61 4.47 5.64 -4.65
CA ALA A 61 5.26 4.50 -4.20
C ALA A 61 4.72 3.20 -4.80
N ILE A 62 5.57 2.19 -4.87
CA ILE A 62 5.19 0.88 -5.37
C ILE A 62 5.55 -0.16 -4.31
N VAL A 63 4.55 -0.92 -3.88
CA VAL A 63 4.75 -2.09 -3.03
C VAL A 63 4.59 -3.31 -3.92
N ALA A 64 5.64 -4.09 -4.08
CA ALA A 64 5.63 -5.23 -4.99
C ALA A 64 4.69 -6.33 -4.49
N ALA A 65 4.27 -7.20 -5.42
CA ALA A 65 3.40 -8.32 -5.09
C ALA A 65 4.04 -9.21 -4.01
N GLY A 66 3.23 -9.65 -3.07
CA GLY A 66 3.66 -10.53 -2.00
C GLY A 66 4.55 -9.91 -0.93
N ALA A 67 4.82 -8.62 -1.00
CA ALA A 67 5.64 -7.96 0.00
C ALA A 67 4.92 -7.87 1.34
N VAL A 68 5.68 -7.92 2.42
CA VAL A 68 5.17 -7.66 3.77
C VAL A 68 5.87 -6.41 4.29
N VAL A 69 5.13 -5.31 4.31
CA VAL A 69 5.67 -3.99 4.65
C VAL A 69 5.60 -3.80 6.16
N THR A 70 6.76 -3.70 6.79
CA THR A 70 6.88 -3.55 8.24
C THR A 70 7.32 -2.17 8.67
N GLU A 71 7.79 -1.34 7.72
CA GLU A 71 8.25 0.02 7.98
C GLU A 71 7.64 0.96 6.94
N ASP A 72 7.62 2.24 7.25
CA ASP A 72 7.08 3.24 6.34
C ASP A 72 7.84 3.24 5.01
N VAL A 73 7.12 3.50 3.94
CA VAL A 73 7.67 3.55 2.58
C VAL A 73 7.70 5.01 2.15
N PRO A 74 8.88 5.55 1.80
CA PRO A 74 8.96 6.95 1.38
C PRO A 74 8.31 7.19 0.03
N ASP A 75 8.07 8.47 -0.28
CA ASP A 75 7.56 8.87 -1.59
C ASP A 75 8.49 8.37 -2.70
N ASN A 76 7.92 8.00 -3.82
CA ASN A 76 8.65 7.60 -5.02
C ASN A 76 9.58 6.40 -4.80
N ALA A 77 9.30 5.57 -3.82
CA ALA A 77 10.11 4.38 -3.55
C ALA A 77 9.41 3.12 -4.02
N MET A 78 10.19 2.13 -4.41
CA MET A 78 9.69 0.78 -4.65
C MET A 78 10.28 -0.15 -3.58
N VAL A 79 9.40 -0.91 -2.91
CA VAL A 79 9.82 -1.89 -1.91
C VAL A 79 9.31 -3.27 -2.30
N ALA A 80 10.05 -4.31 -1.91
CA ALA A 80 9.70 -5.69 -2.23
C ALA A 80 10.27 -6.63 -1.17
N GLY A 81 9.68 -7.80 -1.04
CA GLY A 81 10.18 -8.88 -0.20
C GLY A 81 9.49 -8.99 1.15
N VAL A 82 9.95 -9.97 1.94
CA VAL A 82 9.43 -10.27 3.28
C VAL A 82 10.62 -10.37 4.24
N PRO A 83 10.84 -9.36 5.10
CA PRO A 83 10.19 -8.04 5.13
C PRO A 83 10.56 -7.20 3.91
N ALA A 84 9.68 -6.29 3.53
CA ALA A 84 9.91 -5.46 2.37
C ALA A 84 11.09 -4.52 2.58
N LYS A 85 11.93 -4.38 1.54
CA LYS A 85 13.09 -3.52 1.55
C LYS A 85 13.08 -2.63 0.33
N LEU A 86 13.68 -1.45 0.46
CA LEU A 86 13.81 -0.51 -0.64
C LEU A 86 14.61 -1.14 -1.77
N LYS A 87 14.06 -1.10 -2.98
CA LYS A 87 14.71 -1.65 -4.17
C LYS A 87 15.22 -0.56 -5.10
N LYS A 88 14.44 0.50 -5.27
CA LYS A 88 14.83 1.61 -6.15
C LYS A 88 13.88 2.79 -5.96
N SER A 89 14.27 3.92 -6.52
CA SER A 89 13.37 5.05 -6.67
C SER A 89 12.52 4.87 -7.93
N VAL A 90 11.30 5.32 -7.86
CA VAL A 90 10.35 5.25 -8.97
C VAL A 90 10.46 6.50 -9.84
#